data_3e1185d8959fe05941c23e6a85eef3fe
#
_entry.id   3e1185d8959fe05941c23e6a85eef3fe
#
_cell.length_a   1.000
_cell.length_b   1.000
_cell.length_c   1.000
_cell.angle_alpha   90.00
_cell.angle_beta   90.00
_cell.angle_gamma   90.00
#
_symmetry.space_group_name_H-M   'P 1'
#
loop_
_entity.id
_entity.type
_entity.pdbx_description
1 polymer ?
#
loop_
_entity_poly.entity_id
_entity_poly.type
_entity_poly.pdbx_seq_one_letter_code
_entity_poly.pdbx_strand_id
1 'polypeptide(L)'
;MKIEITELDTSLTTNFINFCCDDLGVYPDLITVEGWDEPFKDGALGLCYEVDAKEDYLIMVSKQDRNITEIYNTIAHEMIHVKQFMTQNLSKNLCQEHKPVYRERWYEIEADQNSFDMVKKYVDILKNID
;
A
#
# COMPACT_ATOMS: atom_id res chain seq x y z
N MET A 1 5.36 -4.09 15.52
CA MET A 1 4.76 -4.36 14.19
C MET A 1 5.46 -5.54 13.54
N LYS A 2 4.70 -6.44 12.96
CA LYS A 2 5.21 -7.61 12.23
C LYS A 2 4.95 -7.44 10.74
N ILE A 3 5.93 -7.81 9.90
CA ILE A 3 5.81 -7.75 8.43
C ILE A 3 6.07 -9.14 7.87
N GLU A 4 5.16 -9.63 7.05
CA GLU A 4 5.26 -10.92 6.37
C GLU A 4 5.20 -10.69 4.86
N ILE A 5 6.21 -11.19 4.13
CA ILE A 5 6.33 -10.97 2.69
C ILE A 5 6.36 -12.32 1.98
N THR A 6 5.56 -12.48 0.92
CA THR A 6 5.56 -13.66 0.06
C THR A 6 5.64 -13.27 -1.41
N GLU A 7 6.42 -14.00 -2.19
CA GLU A 7 6.59 -13.82 -3.64
C GLU A 7 7.11 -12.43 -4.04
N LEU A 8 7.85 -11.77 -3.15
CA LEU A 8 8.59 -10.54 -3.39
C LEU A 8 9.90 -10.62 -2.61
N ASP A 9 10.87 -9.76 -2.92
CA ASP A 9 12.11 -9.71 -2.15
C ASP A 9 11.81 -9.27 -0.71
N THR A 10 12.11 -10.14 0.25
CA THR A 10 11.76 -9.90 1.65
C THR A 10 12.46 -8.69 2.23
N SER A 11 13.77 -8.58 2.04
CA SER A 11 14.55 -7.47 2.62
C SER A 11 14.18 -6.13 2.02
N LEU A 12 14.12 -6.05 0.70
CA LEU A 12 13.80 -4.80 -0.01
C LEU A 12 12.38 -4.35 0.32
N THR A 13 11.42 -5.27 0.31
CA THR A 13 10.01 -4.93 0.58
C THR A 13 9.83 -4.53 2.04
N THR A 14 10.44 -5.25 2.98
CA THR A 14 10.36 -4.92 4.40
C THR A 14 10.90 -3.52 4.67
N ASN A 15 12.05 -3.17 4.08
CA ASN A 15 12.64 -1.83 4.25
C ASN A 15 11.71 -0.75 3.71
N PHE A 16 11.09 -0.98 2.56
CA PHE A 16 10.15 -0.02 1.99
C PHE A 16 8.89 0.14 2.85
N ILE A 17 8.33 -0.97 3.35
CA ILE A 17 7.16 -0.92 4.25
C ILE A 17 7.49 -0.13 5.51
N ASN A 18 8.65 -0.36 6.11
CA ASN A 18 9.08 0.40 7.29
C ASN A 18 9.19 1.89 6.99
N PHE A 19 9.73 2.25 5.82
CA PHE A 19 9.75 3.64 5.38
C PHE A 19 8.35 4.22 5.27
N CYS A 20 7.42 3.48 4.65
CA CYS A 20 6.03 3.94 4.50
C CYS A 20 5.38 4.18 5.86
N CYS A 21 5.56 3.27 6.82
CA CYS A 21 5.01 3.43 8.16
C CYS A 21 5.57 4.68 8.84
N ASP A 22 6.87 4.91 8.73
CA ASP A 22 7.50 6.10 9.32
C ASP A 22 7.01 7.39 8.64
N ASP A 23 6.91 7.39 7.32
CA ASP A 23 6.47 8.57 6.56
C ASP A 23 4.99 8.89 6.82
N LEU A 24 4.15 7.86 6.96
CA LEU A 24 2.73 8.03 7.23
C LEU A 24 2.41 8.18 8.72
N GLY A 25 3.34 7.83 9.60
CA GLY A 25 3.14 7.89 11.04
C GLY A 25 2.17 6.83 11.57
N VAL A 26 2.08 5.66 10.92
CA VAL A 26 1.18 4.58 11.34
C VAL A 26 1.95 3.27 11.48
N TYR A 27 1.64 2.52 12.53
CA TYR A 27 2.35 1.27 12.85
C TYR A 27 1.32 0.18 13.17
N PRO A 28 0.75 -0.48 12.15
CA PRO A 28 -0.21 -1.56 12.37
C PRO A 28 0.45 -2.76 13.05
N ASP A 29 -0.34 -3.63 13.66
CA ASP A 29 0.20 -4.81 14.33
C ASP A 29 0.81 -5.79 13.34
N LEU A 30 0.16 -5.99 12.19
CA LEU A 30 0.64 -6.90 11.14
C LEU A 30 0.36 -6.33 9.76
N ILE A 31 1.38 -6.35 8.90
CA ILE A 31 1.24 -6.12 7.46
C ILE A 31 1.71 -7.38 6.74
N THR A 32 0.83 -7.96 5.94
CA THR A 32 1.18 -9.05 5.03
C THR A 32 1.17 -8.52 3.61
N VAL A 33 2.25 -8.74 2.86
CA VAL A 33 2.36 -8.30 1.46
C VAL A 33 2.60 -9.53 0.59
N GLU A 34 1.75 -9.72 -0.41
CA GLU A 34 1.82 -10.84 -1.34
C GLU A 34 2.05 -10.35 -2.76
N GLY A 35 3.07 -10.89 -3.42
CA GLY A 35 3.28 -10.67 -4.85
C GLY A 35 2.51 -11.70 -5.68
N TRP A 36 1.90 -11.25 -6.76
CA TRP A 36 1.11 -12.09 -7.67
C TRP A 36 1.63 -11.93 -9.09
N ASP A 37 1.62 -13.02 -9.89
CA ASP A 37 2.15 -13.01 -11.25
C ASP A 37 1.15 -12.56 -12.31
N GLU A 38 -0.05 -12.19 -11.91
CA GLU A 38 -1.12 -11.78 -12.81
C GLU A 38 -1.85 -10.55 -12.26
N PRO A 39 -2.50 -9.74 -13.11
CA PRO A 39 -3.30 -8.62 -12.63
C PRO A 39 -4.58 -9.11 -11.94
N PHE A 40 -5.16 -8.27 -11.10
CA PHE A 40 -6.39 -8.58 -10.41
C PHE A 40 -7.60 -8.21 -11.26
N LYS A 41 -8.80 -8.57 -10.77
CA LYS A 41 -10.05 -8.28 -11.43
C LYS A 41 -10.14 -6.79 -11.76
N ASP A 42 -10.71 -6.48 -12.94
CA ASP A 42 -10.86 -5.10 -13.44
C ASP A 42 -9.53 -4.37 -13.69
N GLY A 43 -8.44 -5.13 -13.85
CA GLY A 43 -7.13 -4.56 -14.14
C GLY A 43 -6.46 -3.89 -12.96
N ALA A 44 -6.96 -4.09 -11.74
CA ALA A 44 -6.32 -3.53 -10.55
C ALA A 44 -4.92 -4.10 -10.40
N LEU A 45 -3.98 -3.25 -10.00
CA LEU A 45 -2.58 -3.63 -9.80
C LEU A 45 -2.23 -3.87 -8.33
N GLY A 46 -3.10 -3.46 -7.42
CA GLY A 46 -2.93 -3.67 -5.99
C GLY A 46 -4.26 -3.71 -5.28
N LEU A 47 -4.29 -4.35 -4.12
CA LEU A 47 -5.47 -4.45 -3.26
C LEU A 47 -5.01 -4.34 -1.81
N CYS A 48 -5.85 -3.72 -0.96
CA CYS A 48 -5.62 -3.63 0.46
C CYS A 48 -6.86 -4.06 1.22
N TYR A 49 -6.70 -5.00 2.14
CA TYR A 49 -7.79 -5.50 2.96
C TYR A 49 -7.49 -5.34 4.44
N GLU A 50 -8.48 -4.91 5.20
CA GLU A 50 -8.47 -5.03 6.65
C GLU A 50 -8.88 -6.47 6.99
N VAL A 51 -7.96 -7.24 7.59
CA VAL A 51 -8.18 -8.67 7.83
C VAL A 51 -9.17 -8.90 8.97
N ASP A 52 -9.00 -8.12 10.04
CA ASP A 52 -9.95 -8.11 11.15
C ASP A 52 -9.83 -6.75 11.87
N ALA A 53 -10.59 -6.55 12.96
CA ALA A 53 -10.60 -5.28 13.68
C ALA A 53 -9.35 -5.05 14.55
N LYS A 54 -8.25 -5.76 14.32
CA LYS A 54 -7.03 -5.76 15.15
C LYS A 54 -5.82 -5.10 14.50
N GLU A 55 -6.02 -4.20 13.56
CA GLU A 55 -4.92 -3.51 12.86
C GLU A 55 -4.01 -4.49 12.10
N ASP A 56 -4.60 -5.53 11.53
CA ASP A 56 -3.94 -6.47 10.63
C ASP A 56 -4.42 -6.20 9.20
N TYR A 57 -3.47 -6.03 8.28
CA TYR A 57 -3.78 -5.67 6.89
C TYR A 57 -3.08 -6.58 5.91
N LEU A 58 -3.77 -6.90 4.81
CA LEU A 58 -3.23 -7.67 3.70
C LEU A 58 -3.13 -6.75 2.48
N ILE A 59 -1.93 -6.67 1.91
CA ILE A 59 -1.68 -5.98 0.65
C ILE A 59 -1.31 -7.03 -0.40
N MET A 60 -1.99 -7.00 -1.53
CA MET A 60 -1.70 -7.85 -2.68
C MET A 60 -1.24 -6.97 -3.83
N VAL A 61 -0.15 -7.33 -4.48
CA VAL A 61 0.48 -6.54 -5.54
C VAL A 61 0.75 -7.39 -6.76
N SER A 62 0.28 -6.96 -7.93
CA SER A 62 0.65 -7.57 -9.19
C SER A 62 2.07 -7.17 -9.56
N LYS A 63 2.92 -8.16 -9.87
CA LYS A 63 4.31 -7.92 -10.29
C LYS A 63 4.57 -8.28 -11.75
N GLN A 64 3.55 -8.74 -12.47
CA GLN A 64 3.68 -9.15 -13.86
C GLN A 64 4.10 -7.97 -14.75
N ASP A 65 5.23 -8.14 -15.45
CA ASP A 65 5.76 -7.15 -16.40
C ASP A 65 5.99 -5.77 -15.79
N ARG A 66 6.33 -5.72 -14.50
CA ARG A 66 6.50 -4.45 -13.77
C ARG A 66 7.90 -4.36 -13.15
N ASN A 67 8.50 -3.17 -13.20
CA ASN A 67 9.78 -2.91 -12.54
C ASN A 67 9.57 -2.62 -11.04
N ILE A 68 10.67 -2.58 -10.30
CA ILE A 68 10.62 -2.40 -8.85
C ILE A 68 9.99 -1.07 -8.43
N THR A 69 10.22 0.00 -9.18
CA THR A 69 9.65 1.32 -8.90
C THR A 69 8.12 1.30 -9.06
N GLU A 70 7.62 0.64 -10.10
CA GLU A 70 6.18 0.48 -10.30
C GLU A 70 5.54 -0.34 -9.17
N ILE A 71 6.21 -1.42 -8.75
CA ILE A 71 5.75 -2.26 -7.63
C ILE A 71 5.72 -1.44 -6.34
N TYR A 72 6.78 -0.67 -6.05
CA TYR A 72 6.81 0.20 -4.86
C TYR A 72 5.71 1.25 -4.90
N ASN A 73 5.44 1.82 -6.08
CA ASN A 73 4.38 2.80 -6.20
C ASN A 73 3.01 2.20 -5.83
N THR A 74 2.75 0.98 -6.26
CA THR A 74 1.53 0.25 -5.89
C THR A 74 1.50 -0.05 -4.40
N ILE A 75 2.60 -0.51 -3.81
CA ILE A 75 2.68 -0.76 -2.37
C ILE A 75 2.43 0.53 -1.58
N ALA A 76 3.03 1.65 -1.99
CA ALA A 76 2.80 2.95 -1.35
C ALA A 76 1.32 3.34 -1.40
N HIS A 77 0.68 3.16 -2.55
CA HIS A 77 -0.76 3.41 -2.71
C HIS A 77 -1.57 2.59 -1.69
N GLU A 78 -1.28 1.30 -1.58
CA GLU A 78 -2.01 0.42 -0.64
C GLU A 78 -1.67 0.76 0.83
N MET A 79 -0.44 1.17 1.13
CA MET A 79 -0.06 1.62 2.48
C MET A 79 -0.81 2.88 2.90
N ILE A 80 -1.10 3.77 1.95
CA ILE A 80 -1.95 4.94 2.24
C ILE A 80 -3.36 4.49 2.63
N HIS A 81 -3.89 3.43 2.00
CA HIS A 81 -5.16 2.85 2.43
C HIS A 81 -5.08 2.28 3.85
N VAL A 82 -3.96 1.67 4.25
CA VAL A 82 -3.76 1.23 5.64
C VAL A 82 -3.90 2.42 6.59
N LYS A 83 -3.24 3.54 6.29
CA LYS A 83 -3.39 4.77 7.09
C LYS A 83 -4.85 5.21 7.16
N GLN A 84 -5.57 5.17 6.04
CA GLN A 84 -6.98 5.55 5.98
C GLN A 84 -7.85 4.63 6.84
N PHE A 85 -7.60 3.32 6.83
CA PHE A 85 -8.28 2.38 7.72
C PHE A 85 -8.02 2.72 9.18
N MET A 86 -6.77 3.02 9.54
CA MET A 86 -6.38 3.23 10.93
C MET A 86 -6.80 4.59 11.48
N THR A 87 -6.81 5.64 10.66
CA THR A 87 -6.95 7.03 11.14
C THR A 87 -8.16 7.77 10.58
N GLN A 88 -8.79 7.29 9.52
CA GLN A 88 -9.83 8.02 8.79
C GLN A 88 -11.12 7.21 8.61
N ASN A 89 -11.26 6.11 9.34
CA ASN A 89 -12.46 5.24 9.32
C ASN A 89 -12.83 4.76 7.91
N LEU A 90 -11.85 4.33 7.11
CA LEU A 90 -12.10 3.89 5.74
C LEU A 90 -13.12 2.77 5.66
N SER A 91 -13.10 1.79 6.58
CA SER A 91 -14.07 0.69 6.60
C SER A 91 -15.50 1.20 6.67
N LYS A 92 -15.77 2.20 7.52
CA LYS A 92 -17.09 2.81 7.66
C LYS A 92 -17.48 3.54 6.37
N ASN A 93 -16.55 4.29 5.78
CA ASN A 93 -16.80 5.00 4.53
C ASN A 93 -17.13 4.05 3.39
N LEU A 94 -16.40 2.94 3.26
CA LEU A 94 -16.67 1.93 2.22
C LEU A 94 -18.06 1.30 2.36
N CYS A 95 -18.54 1.10 3.59
CA CYS A 95 -19.84 0.51 3.85
C CYS A 95 -21.00 1.47 3.56
N GLN A 96 -20.77 2.78 3.64
CA GLN A 96 -21.81 3.80 3.54
C GLN A 96 -21.89 4.46 2.16
N GLU A 97 -20.87 4.34 1.35
CA GLU A 97 -20.85 5.00 0.05
C GLU A 97 -21.71 4.29 -0.99
N HIS A 98 -22.46 5.08 -1.77
CA HIS A 98 -23.13 4.62 -2.99
C HIS A 98 -22.10 4.59 -4.13
N LYS A 99 -21.13 3.70 -4.05
CA LYS A 99 -20.12 3.38 -5.08
C LYS A 99 -19.86 4.50 -6.10
N PRO A 100 -19.31 5.67 -5.71
CA PRO A 100 -18.94 6.70 -6.68
C PRO A 100 -17.89 6.15 -7.64
N VAL A 101 -17.73 6.78 -8.82
CA VAL A 101 -16.66 6.39 -9.73
C VAL A 101 -15.31 6.56 -9.05
N TYR A 102 -14.34 5.71 -9.40
CA TYR A 102 -13.02 5.66 -8.75
C TYR A 102 -12.40 7.04 -8.52
N ARG A 103 -12.35 7.88 -9.54
CA ARG A 103 -11.71 9.20 -9.47
C ARG A 103 -12.40 10.20 -8.54
N GLU A 104 -13.61 9.89 -8.07
CA GLU A 104 -14.35 10.74 -7.14
C GLU A 104 -14.25 10.25 -5.70
N ARG A 105 -13.63 9.09 -5.47
CA ARG A 105 -13.46 8.51 -4.14
C ARG A 105 -12.28 9.20 -3.45
N TRP A 106 -12.55 9.92 -2.37
CA TRP A 106 -11.51 10.67 -1.65
C TRP A 106 -10.31 9.81 -1.27
N TYR A 107 -10.55 8.55 -0.87
CA TYR A 107 -9.49 7.65 -0.44
C TYR A 107 -8.57 7.24 -1.60
N GLU A 108 -9.11 7.09 -2.81
CA GLU A 108 -8.31 6.79 -3.99
C GLU A 108 -7.56 8.02 -4.50
N ILE A 109 -8.20 9.19 -4.46
CA ILE A 109 -7.54 10.45 -4.83
C ILE A 109 -6.34 10.71 -3.93
N GLU A 110 -6.51 10.58 -2.62
CA GLU A 110 -5.42 10.76 -1.65
C GLU A 110 -4.28 9.78 -1.92
N ALA A 111 -4.61 8.51 -2.15
CA ALA A 111 -3.59 7.49 -2.42
C ALA A 111 -2.85 7.76 -3.72
N ASP A 112 -3.55 8.12 -4.80
CA ASP A 112 -2.95 8.44 -6.09
C ASP A 112 -2.06 9.67 -6.02
N GLN A 113 -2.47 10.70 -5.29
CA GLN A 113 -1.71 11.95 -5.18
C GLN A 113 -0.43 11.80 -4.38
N ASN A 114 -0.39 10.90 -3.40
CA ASN A 114 0.72 10.83 -2.45
C ASN A 114 1.68 9.65 -2.67
N SER A 115 1.26 8.59 -3.37
CA SER A 115 2.11 7.42 -3.57
C SER A 115 3.40 7.73 -4.33
N PHE A 116 3.33 8.51 -5.39
CA PHE A 116 4.50 8.90 -6.19
C PHE A 116 5.52 9.68 -5.35
N ASP A 117 5.06 10.61 -4.54
CA ASP A 117 5.94 11.42 -3.69
C ASP A 117 6.64 10.55 -2.65
N MET A 118 5.94 9.56 -2.09
CA MET A 118 6.52 8.63 -1.13
C MET A 118 7.65 7.81 -1.77
N VAL A 119 7.42 7.26 -2.95
CA VAL A 119 8.44 6.48 -3.66
C VAL A 119 9.64 7.36 -4.01
N LYS A 120 9.39 8.59 -4.47
CA LYS A 120 10.45 9.53 -4.80
C LYS A 120 11.31 9.86 -3.58
N LYS A 121 10.69 10.12 -2.43
CA LYS A 121 11.41 10.33 -1.17
C LYS A 121 12.31 9.15 -0.82
N TYR A 122 11.79 7.94 -0.94
CA TYR A 122 12.52 6.73 -0.62
C TYR A 122 13.73 6.54 -1.55
N VAL A 123 13.53 6.72 -2.85
CA VAL A 123 14.60 6.61 -3.85
C VAL A 123 15.68 7.66 -3.58
N ASP A 124 15.29 8.88 -3.25
CA ASP A 124 16.24 9.96 -2.94
C ASP A 124 17.05 9.64 -1.68
N ILE A 125 16.44 9.05 -0.66
CA ILE A 125 17.14 8.59 0.54
C ILE A 125 18.18 7.53 0.18
N LEU A 126 17.82 6.54 -0.63
CA LEU A 126 18.74 5.48 -1.05
C LEU A 126 19.93 6.03 -1.84
N LYS A 127 19.74 7.04 -2.67
CA LYS A 127 20.81 7.67 -3.44
C LYS A 127 21.81 8.42 -2.57
N ASN A 128 21.42 8.83 -1.38
CA ASN A 128 22.26 9.58 -0.45
C ASN A 128 22.95 8.69 0.58
N ILE A 129 22.76 7.38 0.49
CA ILE A 129 23.45 6.39 1.33
C ILE A 129 24.66 5.87 0.56
N ASP A 130 25.83 6.28 0.93
CA ASP A 130 27.09 5.77 0.36
C ASP A 130 27.83 4.97 1.41
#